data_b812cf5946e8b196f572ceb575eb08e9
#
_entry.id   b812cf5946e8b196f572ceb575eb08e9
#
_cell.length_a   1.000
_cell.length_b   1.000
_cell.length_c   1.000
_cell.angle_alpha   90.00
_cell.angle_beta   90.00
_cell.angle_gamma   90.00
#
_symmetry.space_group_name_H-M   'P 1'
#
loop_
_entity.id
_entity.type
_entity.pdbx_description
1 polymer ?
#
loop_
_entity_poly.entity_id
_entity_poly.type
_entity_poly.pdbx_seq_one_letter_code
_entity_poly.pdbx_strand_id
1 'polypeptide(L)'
;MANPHGDRYPPEAFPDADDLPPRVRRGRGNARLEAFIQIDGKPIGSITPARGDVWAQRAARRSFDLELWQADDVSNHVEMKAAVILVEGRGTHAQVILNHAPCGSEKYDPAGCDDYLPDFIPIGRSMTVLGTDARGNPFRRTYEGKAVR
;
A
#
# COMPACT_ATOMS: atom_id res chain seq x y z
N MET A 1 -10.22 0.01 16.66
CA MET A 1 -9.21 -0.06 17.73
C MET A 1 -8.14 1.00 17.47
N ALA A 2 -7.62 1.59 18.53
CA ALA A 2 -6.56 2.59 18.43
C ALA A 2 -5.22 2.01 18.87
N ASN A 3 -4.15 2.46 18.24
CA ASN A 3 -2.78 2.09 18.63
C ASN A 3 -2.25 3.08 19.72
N PRO A 4 -1.00 2.93 20.20
CA PRO A 4 -0.47 3.82 21.25
C PRO A 4 -0.42 5.31 20.86
N HIS A 5 -0.46 5.64 19.57
CA HIS A 5 -0.49 7.03 19.08
C HIS A 5 -1.92 7.59 18.97
N GLY A 6 -2.94 6.79 19.30
CA GLY A 6 -4.34 7.21 19.19
C GLY A 6 -4.91 7.08 17.77
N ASP A 7 -4.18 6.51 16.84
CA ASP A 7 -4.64 6.28 15.47
C ASP A 7 -5.47 5.00 15.41
N ARG A 8 -6.61 5.06 14.73
CA ARG A 8 -7.52 3.92 14.63
C ARG A 8 -7.27 3.14 13.36
N TYR A 9 -7.29 1.83 13.48
CA TYR A 9 -7.09 0.88 12.39
C TYR A 9 -8.21 -0.17 12.41
N PRO A 10 -8.47 -0.83 11.28
CA PRO A 10 -9.33 -2.02 11.31
C PRO A 10 -8.78 -3.05 12.31
N PRO A 11 -9.66 -3.82 12.98
CA PRO A 11 -9.21 -4.81 13.98
C PRO A 11 -8.18 -5.81 13.45
N GLU A 12 -8.27 -6.19 12.18
CA GLU A 12 -7.35 -7.15 11.56
C GLU A 12 -5.91 -6.64 11.47
N ALA A 13 -5.70 -5.32 11.61
CA ALA A 13 -4.36 -4.73 11.56
C ALA A 13 -3.53 -4.99 12.82
N PHE A 14 -4.16 -5.44 13.91
CA PHE A 14 -3.47 -5.65 15.17
C PHE A 14 -2.97 -7.10 15.30
N PRO A 15 -1.83 -7.33 15.97
CA PRO A 15 -1.08 -6.33 16.75
C PRO A 15 -0.13 -5.45 15.93
N ASP A 16 0.06 -5.68 14.63
CA ASP A 16 1.06 -4.97 13.85
C ASP A 16 0.89 -3.44 13.88
N ALA A 17 -0.36 -2.95 13.93
CA ALA A 17 -0.63 -1.51 14.00
C ALA A 17 -0.03 -0.84 15.24
N ASP A 18 0.19 -1.59 16.32
CA ASP A 18 0.80 -1.05 17.54
C ASP A 18 2.27 -0.66 17.33
N ASP A 19 2.92 -1.25 16.34
CA ASP A 19 4.34 -1.00 16.03
C ASP A 19 4.53 0.03 14.92
N LEU A 20 3.44 0.56 14.36
CA LEU A 20 3.54 1.57 13.32
C LEU A 20 3.82 2.97 13.89
N PRO A 21 4.55 3.82 13.13
CA PRO A 21 4.71 5.23 13.48
C PRO A 21 3.37 5.95 13.54
N PRO A 22 3.32 7.19 14.11
CA PRO A 22 2.11 8.00 14.04
C PRO A 22 1.61 8.16 12.60
N ARG A 23 0.30 8.32 12.44
CA ARG A 23 -0.30 8.46 11.11
C ARG A 23 0.32 9.60 10.32
N VAL A 24 0.44 9.38 9.01
CA VAL A 24 0.92 10.42 8.10
C VAL A 24 -0.17 11.47 7.93
N ARG A 25 0.17 12.73 8.19
CA ARG A 25 -0.74 13.87 8.03
C ARG A 25 -0.34 14.66 6.79
N ARG A 26 -1.33 15.02 5.98
CA ARG A 26 -1.10 15.82 4.79
C ARG A 26 -0.49 17.17 5.14
N GLY A 27 0.45 17.64 4.33
CA GLY A 27 1.12 18.92 4.51
C GLY A 27 2.14 18.94 5.63
N ARG A 28 2.41 17.81 6.28
CA ARG A 28 3.47 17.68 7.29
C ARG A 28 4.61 16.85 6.71
N GLY A 29 5.66 17.53 6.25
CA GLY A 29 6.71 16.95 5.42
C GLY A 29 7.62 15.91 6.06
N ASN A 30 7.54 15.66 7.38
CA ASN A 30 8.48 14.76 8.09
C ASN A 30 7.79 13.52 8.66
N ALA A 31 6.58 13.20 8.21
CA ALA A 31 5.90 12.00 8.68
C ALA A 31 6.57 10.76 8.11
N ARG A 32 7.02 9.85 8.99
CA ARG A 32 7.60 8.58 8.60
C ARG A 32 6.47 7.62 8.22
N LEU A 33 6.57 7.03 7.04
CA LEU A 33 5.63 6.03 6.56
C LEU A 33 6.29 4.66 6.60
N GLU A 34 5.59 3.68 7.12
CA GLU A 34 6.07 2.31 7.20
C GLU A 34 4.89 1.36 6.99
N ALA A 35 5.14 0.22 6.36
CA ALA A 35 4.12 -0.79 6.13
C ALA A 35 4.65 -2.18 6.49
N PHE A 36 3.76 -3.00 7.06
CA PHE A 36 4.00 -4.43 7.25
C PHE A 36 3.24 -5.20 6.17
N ILE A 37 3.88 -6.20 5.58
CA ILE A 37 3.32 -6.96 4.46
C ILE A 37 3.20 -8.41 4.82
N GLN A 38 2.06 -9.00 4.45
CA GLN A 38 1.83 -10.44 4.49
C GLN A 38 1.45 -10.91 3.09
N ILE A 39 2.00 -12.03 2.66
CA ILE A 39 1.63 -12.68 1.40
C ILE A 39 1.07 -14.06 1.75
N ASP A 40 -0.19 -14.29 1.36
CA ASP A 40 -0.91 -15.54 1.66
C ASP A 40 -0.83 -15.91 3.15
N GLY A 41 -0.98 -14.91 4.01
CA GLY A 41 -0.95 -15.06 5.47
C GLY A 41 0.43 -15.16 6.10
N LYS A 42 1.50 -15.09 5.32
CA LYS A 42 2.86 -15.15 5.84
C LYS A 42 3.49 -13.77 5.92
N PRO A 43 3.98 -13.37 7.10
CA PRO A 43 4.68 -12.09 7.22
C PRO A 43 5.94 -12.08 6.36
N ILE A 44 6.10 -11.03 5.55
CA ILE A 44 7.28 -10.84 4.72
C ILE A 44 8.24 -9.85 5.38
N GLY A 45 7.73 -8.90 6.14
CA GLY A 45 8.52 -7.88 6.80
C GLY A 45 7.93 -6.50 6.62
N SER A 46 8.75 -5.48 6.81
CA SER A 46 8.35 -4.09 6.64
C SER A 46 8.99 -3.48 5.40
N ILE A 47 8.29 -2.53 4.78
CA ILE A 47 8.82 -1.72 3.68
C ILE A 47 8.53 -0.26 3.93
N THR A 48 9.33 0.59 3.30
CA THR A 48 9.22 2.05 3.37
C THR A 48 9.13 2.63 1.96
N PRO A 49 8.69 3.89 1.78
CA PRO A 49 8.63 4.51 0.46
C PRO A 49 9.99 5.02 -0.03
N ALA A 50 11.08 4.34 0.29
CA ALA A 50 12.41 4.74 -0.14
C ALA A 50 12.49 4.81 -1.67
N ARG A 51 12.90 5.95 -2.20
CA ARG A 51 13.01 6.15 -3.64
C ARG A 51 14.21 5.39 -4.19
N GLY A 52 14.01 4.79 -5.37
CA GLY A 52 15.09 4.14 -6.09
C GLY A 52 15.55 2.81 -5.50
N ASP A 53 14.89 2.25 -4.49
CA ASP A 53 15.22 0.91 -4.04
C ASP A 53 14.79 -0.13 -5.09
N VAL A 54 15.16 -1.39 -4.87
CA VAL A 54 14.88 -2.44 -5.85
C VAL A 54 13.38 -2.61 -6.12
N TRP A 55 12.55 -2.46 -5.10
CA TRP A 55 11.10 -2.62 -5.27
C TRP A 55 10.49 -1.45 -6.02
N ALA A 56 10.98 -0.21 -5.78
CA ALA A 56 10.55 0.95 -6.54
C ALA A 56 10.91 0.79 -8.02
N GLN A 57 12.12 0.31 -8.32
CA GLN A 57 12.56 0.05 -9.68
C GLN A 57 11.70 -1.00 -10.37
N ARG A 58 11.37 -2.08 -9.68
CA ARG A 58 10.52 -3.14 -10.22
C ARG A 58 9.08 -2.68 -10.42
N ALA A 59 8.57 -1.85 -9.50
CA ALA A 59 7.24 -1.27 -9.66
C ALA A 59 7.18 -0.34 -10.88
N ALA A 60 8.20 0.50 -11.08
CA ALA A 60 8.30 1.37 -12.24
C ALA A 60 8.38 0.55 -13.53
N ARG A 61 9.17 -0.52 -13.54
CA ARG A 61 9.29 -1.40 -14.69
C ARG A 61 7.96 -2.06 -15.06
N ARG A 62 7.23 -2.55 -14.05
CA ARG A 62 5.93 -3.16 -14.29
C ARG A 62 4.93 -2.13 -14.81
N SER A 63 4.93 -0.92 -14.24
CA SER A 63 4.08 0.16 -14.74
C SER A 63 4.34 0.45 -16.20
N PHE A 64 5.61 0.48 -16.59
CA PHE A 64 6.01 0.64 -17.98
C PHE A 64 5.50 -0.50 -18.86
N ASP A 65 5.73 -1.76 -18.42
CA ASP A 65 5.33 -2.95 -19.18
C ASP A 65 3.81 -3.05 -19.37
N LEU A 66 3.03 -2.54 -18.42
CA LEU A 66 1.57 -2.51 -18.48
C LEU A 66 1.02 -1.24 -19.14
N GLU A 67 1.89 -0.35 -19.59
CA GLU A 67 1.50 0.94 -20.18
C GLU A 67 0.68 1.82 -19.23
N LEU A 68 0.95 1.70 -17.95
CA LEU A 68 0.34 2.53 -16.90
C LEU A 68 1.29 3.70 -16.61
N TRP A 69 1.42 4.61 -17.57
CA TRP A 69 2.44 5.66 -17.52
C TRP A 69 2.32 6.57 -16.30
N GLN A 70 1.10 6.91 -15.89
CA GLN A 70 0.88 7.75 -14.71
C GLN A 70 1.24 7.05 -13.40
N ALA A 71 1.22 5.72 -13.38
CA ALA A 71 1.56 4.98 -12.17
C ALA A 71 3.05 5.04 -11.84
N ASP A 72 3.90 5.47 -12.77
CA ASP A 72 5.32 5.65 -12.51
C ASP A 72 5.57 6.66 -11.37
N ASP A 73 4.74 7.68 -11.26
CA ASP A 73 4.86 8.71 -10.22
C ASP A 73 4.70 8.15 -8.80
N VAL A 74 4.03 7.01 -8.65
CA VAL A 74 3.77 6.39 -7.34
C VAL A 74 4.52 5.08 -7.16
N SER A 75 5.48 4.77 -8.03
CA SER A 75 6.22 3.50 -8.00
C SER A 75 7.01 3.29 -6.69
N ASN A 76 7.36 4.36 -5.99
CA ASN A 76 8.04 4.25 -4.69
C ASN A 76 7.07 4.08 -3.51
N HIS A 77 5.76 4.18 -3.73
CA HIS A 77 4.78 4.01 -2.66
C HIS A 77 4.73 2.56 -2.21
N VAL A 78 4.54 2.35 -0.90
CA VAL A 78 4.58 1.00 -0.32
C VAL A 78 3.53 0.07 -0.90
N GLU A 79 2.36 0.59 -1.28
CA GLU A 79 1.29 -0.21 -1.88
C GLU A 79 1.72 -0.78 -3.23
N MET A 80 2.39 0.03 -4.05
CA MET A 80 2.88 -0.41 -5.36
C MET A 80 4.02 -1.41 -5.21
N LYS A 81 4.90 -1.19 -4.23
CA LYS A 81 5.97 -2.15 -3.91
C LYS A 81 5.38 -3.48 -3.44
N ALA A 82 4.37 -3.44 -2.57
CA ALA A 82 3.70 -4.65 -2.10
C ALA A 82 3.05 -5.42 -3.25
N ALA A 83 2.46 -4.70 -4.20
CA ALA A 83 1.87 -5.33 -5.39
C ALA A 83 2.93 -6.04 -6.23
N VAL A 84 4.11 -5.45 -6.41
CA VAL A 84 5.21 -6.10 -7.13
C VAL A 84 5.69 -7.34 -6.38
N ILE A 85 5.84 -7.25 -5.06
CA ILE A 85 6.23 -8.39 -4.24
C ILE A 85 5.22 -9.54 -4.41
N LEU A 86 3.93 -9.22 -4.40
CA LEU A 86 2.86 -10.20 -4.64
C LEU A 86 3.03 -10.89 -6.00
N VAL A 87 3.25 -10.10 -7.05
CA VAL A 87 3.36 -10.61 -8.42
C VAL A 87 4.60 -11.49 -8.58
N GLU A 88 5.76 -10.99 -8.18
CA GLU A 88 7.04 -11.71 -8.37
C GLU A 88 7.14 -12.94 -7.47
N GLY A 89 6.57 -12.88 -6.27
CA GLY A 89 6.52 -14.00 -5.37
C GLY A 89 5.44 -15.03 -5.70
N ARG A 90 4.66 -14.80 -6.74
CA ARG A 90 3.56 -15.69 -7.19
C ARG A 90 2.50 -15.90 -6.11
N GLY A 91 2.34 -14.93 -5.21
CA GLY A 91 1.30 -14.97 -4.19
C GLY A 91 -0.08 -14.70 -4.77
N THR A 92 -1.11 -15.12 -4.07
CA THR A 92 -2.51 -14.91 -4.46
C THR A 92 -3.08 -13.65 -3.82
N HIS A 93 -2.76 -13.42 -2.55
CA HIS A 93 -3.30 -12.27 -1.80
C HIS A 93 -2.22 -11.61 -0.95
N ALA A 94 -2.14 -10.29 -1.03
CA ALA A 94 -1.30 -9.48 -0.17
C ALA A 94 -2.15 -8.72 0.84
N GLN A 95 -1.64 -8.59 2.07
CA GLN A 95 -2.19 -7.70 3.08
C GLN A 95 -1.13 -6.68 3.46
N VAL A 96 -1.48 -5.41 3.39
CA VAL A 96 -0.59 -4.30 3.71
C VAL A 96 -1.18 -3.51 4.86
N ILE A 97 -0.41 -3.37 5.94
CA ILE A 97 -0.81 -2.60 7.13
C ILE A 97 0.13 -1.40 7.20
N LEU A 98 -0.42 -0.19 7.08
CA LEU A 98 0.40 1.02 7.02
C LEU A 98 -0.26 2.18 7.78
N ASN A 99 0.57 3.14 8.17
CA ASN A 99 0.13 4.33 8.93
C ASN A 99 -0.39 5.44 8.02
N HIS A 100 -1.07 5.07 6.94
CA HIS A 100 -1.65 5.99 5.97
C HIS A 100 -2.79 5.29 5.22
N ALA A 101 -3.53 6.05 4.41
CA ALA A 101 -4.44 5.50 3.42
C ALA A 101 -3.83 5.71 2.03
N PRO A 102 -4.07 4.81 1.06
CA PRO A 102 -3.50 4.97 -0.29
C PRO A 102 -3.85 6.31 -0.90
N CYS A 103 -2.88 6.93 -1.57
CA CYS A 103 -3.14 8.18 -2.28
C CYS A 103 -4.21 7.97 -3.35
N GLY A 104 -5.06 8.97 -3.56
CA GLY A 104 -6.21 8.86 -4.44
C GLY A 104 -7.46 8.30 -3.76
N SER A 105 -7.35 7.79 -2.52
CA SER A 105 -8.48 7.18 -1.82
C SER A 105 -9.36 8.20 -1.11
N GLU A 106 -8.84 9.38 -0.79
CA GLU A 106 -9.59 10.41 -0.10
C GLU A 106 -10.24 11.37 -1.07
N LYS A 107 -11.34 11.99 -0.63
CA LYS A 107 -12.08 12.96 -1.43
C LYS A 107 -11.14 14.11 -1.86
N TYR A 108 -11.24 14.49 -3.14
CA TYR A 108 -10.41 15.54 -3.77
C TYR A 108 -8.94 15.17 -3.99
N ASP A 109 -8.55 13.92 -3.76
CA ASP A 109 -7.21 13.49 -4.12
C ASP A 109 -7.02 13.40 -5.62
N PRO A 110 -5.85 13.74 -6.15
CA PRO A 110 -5.51 13.36 -7.52
C PRO A 110 -5.42 11.84 -7.62
N ALA A 111 -5.46 11.31 -8.84
CA ALA A 111 -5.30 9.89 -9.09
C ALA A 111 -4.00 9.38 -8.47
N GLY A 112 -4.05 8.23 -7.82
CA GLY A 112 -2.91 7.65 -7.12
C GLY A 112 -3.04 6.15 -6.99
N CYS A 113 -2.38 5.56 -5.97
CA CYS A 113 -2.37 4.11 -5.76
C CYS A 113 -3.78 3.52 -5.72
N ASP A 114 -4.74 4.22 -5.12
CA ASP A 114 -6.13 3.75 -5.05
C ASP A 114 -6.72 3.50 -6.43
N ASP A 115 -6.33 4.29 -7.42
CA ASP A 115 -6.82 4.18 -8.79
C ASP A 115 -6.03 3.15 -9.61
N TYR A 116 -4.72 3.04 -9.38
CA TYR A 116 -3.85 2.22 -10.22
C TYR A 116 -3.74 0.77 -9.78
N LEU A 117 -3.93 0.47 -8.50
CA LEU A 117 -3.72 -0.90 -8.00
C LEU A 117 -4.54 -1.97 -8.74
N PRO A 118 -5.83 -1.77 -9.03
CA PRO A 118 -6.57 -2.80 -9.77
C PRO A 118 -5.98 -3.11 -11.15
N ASP A 119 -5.49 -2.09 -11.85
CA ASP A 119 -4.89 -2.26 -13.18
C ASP A 119 -3.46 -2.78 -13.13
N PHE A 120 -2.84 -2.70 -11.96
CA PHE A 120 -1.46 -3.14 -11.72
C PHE A 120 -1.38 -4.59 -11.24
N ILE A 121 -2.39 -5.06 -10.50
CA ILE A 121 -2.45 -6.40 -9.94
C ILE A 121 -3.08 -7.35 -10.98
N PRO A 122 -2.49 -8.54 -11.22
CA PRO A 122 -3.04 -9.48 -12.19
C PRO A 122 -4.42 -10.00 -11.80
N ILE A 123 -5.23 -10.36 -12.81
CA ILE A 123 -6.50 -11.06 -12.60
C ILE A 123 -6.26 -12.31 -11.77
N GLY A 124 -7.14 -12.55 -10.79
CA GLY A 124 -7.05 -13.68 -9.89
C GLY A 124 -6.21 -13.44 -8.65
N ARG A 125 -5.61 -12.26 -8.54
CA ARG A 125 -4.87 -11.86 -7.35
C ARG A 125 -5.49 -10.61 -6.74
N SER A 126 -5.25 -10.40 -5.45
CA SER A 126 -5.85 -9.28 -4.74
C SER A 126 -4.93 -8.75 -3.64
N MET A 127 -5.23 -7.54 -3.18
CA MET A 127 -4.51 -6.91 -2.07
C MET A 127 -5.51 -6.22 -1.16
N THR A 128 -5.39 -6.44 0.15
CA THR A 128 -6.14 -5.70 1.16
C THR A 128 -5.21 -4.72 1.86
N VAL A 129 -5.62 -3.46 1.89
CA VAL A 129 -4.92 -2.41 2.60
C VAL A 129 -5.68 -2.10 3.89
N LEU A 130 -4.97 -2.17 5.01
CA LEU A 130 -5.46 -1.83 6.33
C LEU A 130 -4.64 -0.64 6.83
N GLY A 131 -5.28 0.50 6.99
CA GLY A 131 -4.56 1.71 7.34
C GLY A 131 -5.35 2.64 8.23
N THR A 132 -4.87 3.85 8.33
CA THR A 132 -5.53 4.94 9.01
C THR A 132 -5.46 6.18 8.12
N ASP A 133 -6.56 6.91 7.99
CA ASP A 133 -6.58 8.10 7.16
C ASP A 133 -5.94 9.32 7.87
N ALA A 134 -5.90 10.46 7.21
CA ALA A 134 -5.28 11.66 7.77
C ALA A 134 -5.96 12.15 9.06
N ARG A 135 -7.19 11.74 9.32
CA ARG A 135 -7.94 12.06 10.54
C ARG A 135 -7.81 10.99 11.63
N GLY A 136 -7.09 9.91 11.35
CA GLY A 136 -6.94 8.80 12.29
C GLY A 136 -8.12 7.84 12.28
N ASN A 137 -8.95 7.84 11.24
CA ASN A 137 -10.06 6.90 11.09
C ASN A 137 -9.60 5.63 10.40
N PRO A 138 -10.18 4.46 10.76
CA PRO A 138 -9.78 3.20 10.13
C PRO A 138 -10.03 3.22 8.62
N PHE A 139 -9.09 2.66 7.87
CA PHE A 139 -9.21 2.48 6.43
C PHE A 139 -9.06 1.00 6.10
N ARG A 140 -9.98 0.48 5.30
CA ARG A 140 -9.90 -0.88 4.75
C ARG A 140 -10.39 -0.86 3.32
N ARG A 141 -9.61 -1.43 2.42
CA ARG A 141 -10.04 -1.64 1.04
C ARG A 141 -9.32 -2.84 0.44
N THR A 142 -10.07 -3.64 -0.32
CA THR A 142 -9.52 -4.74 -1.09
C THR A 142 -9.51 -4.37 -2.55
N TYR A 143 -8.37 -4.53 -3.20
CA TYR A 143 -8.18 -4.27 -4.62
C TYR A 143 -8.12 -5.62 -5.35
N GLU A 144 -9.08 -5.84 -6.25
CA GLU A 144 -9.10 -7.03 -7.10
C GLU A 144 -8.34 -6.73 -8.38
N GLY A 145 -7.45 -7.64 -8.79
CA GLY A 145 -6.62 -7.44 -9.96
C GLY A 145 -7.39 -7.50 -11.26
N LYS A 146 -7.01 -6.66 -12.20
CA LYS A 146 -7.58 -6.58 -13.55
C LYS A 146 -6.53 -6.71 -14.64
N ALA A 147 -5.23 -6.69 -14.29
CA ALA A 147 -4.18 -6.77 -15.29
C ALA A 147 -4.15 -8.17 -15.92
N VAL A 148 -3.92 -8.22 -17.23
CA VAL A 148 -3.89 -9.50 -17.96
C VAL A 148 -2.58 -10.25 -17.78
N ARG A 149 -1.59 -9.64 -17.15
CA ARG A 149 -0.28 -10.25 -16.93
C ARG A 149 0.44 -9.65 -15.71
#